data_fef3c478471b274d4ee3c0f194b8f5fc
#
_entry.id   fef3c478471b274d4ee3c0f194b8f5fc
#
_cell.length_a   1.000
_cell.length_b   1.000
_cell.length_c   1.000
_cell.angle_alpha   90.00
_cell.angle_beta   90.00
_cell.angle_gamma   90.00
#
_symmetry.space_group_name_H-M   'P 1'
#
loop_
_entity.id
_entity.type
_entity.pdbx_description
1 polymer ?
#
loop_
_entity_poly.entity_id
_entity_poly.type
_entity_poly.pdbx_seq_one_letter_code
_entity_poly.pdbx_strand_id
1 'polypeptide(L)'
;MSPGQEITGRILRTLRFRSKGMTITEIARALGMNRNSVSKHLEVMQVAGQVESRLVGNAKVYSVAQRVPLSAFLCFTQNPILILDANLTIIQANDQLLRHFGRTKEDLLGQNIRDTALPAVSTQEALAVIEGLEREQVITDVCCRNDSGRESFYQMQVIPTTFEDGEKGCTIVFEDITERKRYIQNTMFLARTAMDLVDLPPVGDIYQYIVDRLTELVPGARIYLFAHDEVDRQFVVRAVAGEGFREGLTELLGRDPVGLVLPVARAFDAPYHQTPHVMRGMQEFALRPEPSSWPFYDLCFRAIPEGVCEAILSRYNIGTLWAAGLVWREQLFGIVGIFLEQGKDLENQETVESFIRQVSIALARRQIEGRLRRNEERFRGMVDSSPFAVALINQEGRFVYVNRKFVEVFGYGPEDAPTCSEWFRLVFPDAGYRQEAVKAWRLDLERSVTGQVRPRAFTVRCRDGSRKVILFRAVTLPDGTQYLTCEDITEEARTYRLLLADIADLRHREQEMLLKDRAIASTGRAVALLDPDGVVTYANQAYLALWGYRTAADVQGSHFSRFWEPPDGAREVVRAALEGEVWHGELTGIRSGGETFRVDILGTPIIGRDGRVLGMMAAVTAGRVKDERS
;
A
#
# COMPACT_ATOMS: atom_id res chain seq x y z
N MET A 1 69.02 37.19 0.03
CA MET A 1 68.90 35.85 -0.58
C MET A 1 70.31 35.28 -0.70
N SER A 2 70.57 34.06 -0.28
CA SER A 2 71.86 33.41 -0.45
C SER A 2 72.13 33.11 -1.93
N PRO A 3 73.39 33.12 -2.41
CA PRO A 3 73.70 32.82 -3.80
C PRO A 3 73.14 31.51 -4.33
N GLY A 4 72.91 30.53 -3.46
CA GLY A 4 72.31 29.25 -3.79
C GLY A 4 70.80 29.31 -4.06
N GLN A 5 70.04 30.20 -3.41
CA GLN A 5 68.61 30.41 -3.62
C GLN A 5 68.32 31.09 -4.95
N GLU A 6 69.23 31.97 -5.41
CA GLU A 6 69.06 32.64 -6.69
C GLU A 6 69.24 31.63 -7.84
N ILE A 7 70.18 30.71 -7.75
CA ILE A 7 70.47 29.69 -8.78
C ILE A 7 69.26 28.71 -8.85
N THR A 8 68.74 28.28 -7.70
CA THR A 8 67.56 27.40 -7.59
C THR A 8 66.36 28.05 -8.28
N GLY A 9 66.11 29.35 -8.02
CA GLY A 9 65.01 30.10 -8.65
C GLY A 9 65.18 30.23 -10.18
N ARG A 10 66.40 30.32 -10.67
CA ARG A 10 66.68 30.36 -12.10
C ARG A 10 66.47 29.01 -12.78
N ILE A 11 66.85 27.89 -12.13
CA ILE A 11 66.62 26.54 -12.62
C ILE A 11 65.11 26.28 -12.73
N LEU A 12 64.32 26.57 -11.65
CA LEU A 12 62.88 26.39 -11.65
C LEU A 12 62.19 27.19 -12.76
N ARG A 13 62.56 28.44 -12.94
CA ARG A 13 62.01 29.28 -14.03
C ARG A 13 62.27 28.65 -15.39
N THR A 14 63.50 28.16 -15.65
CA THR A 14 63.86 27.53 -16.90
C THR A 14 63.10 26.25 -17.17
N LEU A 15 62.89 25.41 -16.15
CA LEU A 15 62.12 24.17 -16.26
C LEU A 15 60.62 24.42 -16.43
N ARG A 16 60.06 25.48 -15.83
CA ARG A 16 58.65 25.81 -15.87
C ARG A 16 58.12 26.04 -17.29
N PHE A 17 58.97 26.55 -18.20
CA PHE A 17 58.59 26.78 -19.60
C PHE A 17 58.84 25.58 -20.52
N ARG A 18 59.24 24.41 -19.97
CA ARG A 18 59.57 23.20 -20.75
C ARG A 18 58.77 22.00 -20.24
N SER A 19 57.56 21.82 -20.76
CA SER A 19 56.65 20.75 -20.35
C SER A 19 57.20 19.32 -20.48
N LYS A 20 58.17 19.12 -21.42
CA LYS A 20 58.82 17.83 -21.62
C LYS A 20 60.02 17.60 -20.70
N GLY A 21 60.38 18.58 -19.86
CA GLY A 21 61.59 18.59 -19.04
C GLY A 21 62.85 18.89 -19.82
N MET A 22 63.99 18.95 -19.15
CA MET A 22 65.32 19.23 -19.72
C MET A 22 66.34 18.32 -19.06
N THR A 23 67.36 17.96 -19.86
CA THR A 23 68.58 17.29 -19.38
C THR A 23 69.47 18.27 -18.64
N ILE A 24 70.40 17.77 -17.79
CA ILE A 24 71.42 18.59 -17.09
C ILE A 24 72.18 19.47 -18.07
N THR A 25 72.49 18.93 -19.23
CA THR A 25 73.27 19.63 -20.28
C THR A 25 72.46 20.78 -20.88
N GLU A 26 71.17 20.59 -21.09
CA GLU A 26 70.30 21.65 -21.64
C GLU A 26 70.06 22.75 -20.61
N ILE A 27 69.88 22.39 -19.34
CA ILE A 27 69.71 23.34 -18.21
C ILE A 27 71.02 24.16 -18.06
N ALA A 28 72.21 23.49 -18.07
CA ALA A 28 73.48 24.13 -17.96
C ALA A 28 73.75 25.15 -19.11
N ARG A 29 73.37 24.79 -20.34
CA ARG A 29 73.44 25.66 -21.49
C ARG A 29 72.48 26.84 -21.38
N ALA A 30 71.24 26.61 -20.98
CA ALA A 30 70.25 27.66 -20.89
C ALA A 30 70.56 28.70 -19.78
N LEU A 31 71.28 28.28 -18.74
CA LEU A 31 71.67 29.15 -17.63
C LEU A 31 73.05 29.72 -17.71
N GLY A 32 73.86 29.26 -18.69
CA GLY A 32 75.30 29.64 -18.81
C GLY A 32 76.16 29.11 -17.66
N MET A 33 75.79 27.96 -17.06
CA MET A 33 76.43 27.41 -15.87
C MET A 33 77.18 26.11 -16.17
N ASN A 34 78.20 25.82 -15.32
CA ASN A 34 78.88 24.53 -15.38
C ASN A 34 77.91 23.37 -15.05
N ARG A 35 78.00 22.28 -15.83
CA ARG A 35 77.17 21.11 -15.73
C ARG A 35 77.24 20.47 -14.33
N ASN A 36 78.42 20.40 -13.69
CA ASN A 36 78.58 19.84 -12.35
C ASN A 36 77.87 20.69 -11.26
N SER A 37 77.90 22.03 -11.47
CA SER A 37 77.18 22.93 -10.56
C SER A 37 75.66 22.73 -10.65
N VAL A 38 75.16 22.65 -11.89
CA VAL A 38 73.71 22.38 -12.12
C VAL A 38 73.31 21.00 -11.56
N SER A 39 74.18 19.96 -11.69
CA SER A 39 73.91 18.64 -11.16
C SER A 39 73.71 18.68 -9.64
N LYS A 40 74.65 19.33 -8.91
CA LYS A 40 74.56 19.47 -7.46
C LYS A 40 73.29 20.20 -7.03
N HIS A 41 72.91 21.27 -7.69
CA HIS A 41 71.67 21.99 -7.37
C HIS A 41 70.46 21.12 -7.69
N LEU A 42 70.44 20.41 -8.81
CA LEU A 42 69.34 19.51 -9.15
C LEU A 42 69.19 18.34 -8.18
N GLU A 43 70.28 17.79 -7.66
CA GLU A 43 70.25 16.76 -6.64
C GLU A 43 69.64 17.29 -5.33
N VAL A 44 70.08 18.46 -4.87
CA VAL A 44 69.46 19.13 -3.69
C VAL A 44 68.00 19.45 -3.94
N MET A 45 67.66 19.98 -5.11
CA MET A 45 66.28 20.27 -5.47
C MET A 45 65.43 19.02 -5.63
N GLN A 46 66.00 17.89 -6.03
CA GLN A 46 65.31 16.62 -6.16
C GLN A 46 65.03 16.05 -4.76
N VAL A 47 65.98 16.13 -3.85
CA VAL A 47 65.83 15.75 -2.43
C VAL A 47 64.77 16.66 -1.78
N ALA A 48 64.83 17.98 -2.07
CA ALA A 48 63.81 18.94 -1.59
C ALA A 48 62.47 18.81 -2.32
N GLY A 49 62.32 17.85 -3.26
CA GLY A 49 61.08 17.60 -3.97
C GLY A 49 60.58 18.74 -4.87
N GLN A 50 61.46 19.67 -5.28
CA GLN A 50 61.17 20.78 -6.17
C GLN A 50 61.25 20.39 -7.65
N VAL A 51 62.05 19.37 -7.95
CA VAL A 51 62.18 18.79 -9.28
C VAL A 51 62.10 17.27 -9.22
N GLU A 52 61.53 16.68 -10.24
CA GLU A 52 61.53 15.23 -10.44
C GLU A 52 62.35 14.85 -11.66
N SER A 53 62.90 13.68 -11.67
CA SER A 53 63.71 13.18 -12.77
C SER A 53 63.17 11.88 -13.32
N ARG A 54 63.18 11.77 -14.67
CA ARG A 54 62.81 10.54 -15.40
C ARG A 54 63.88 10.17 -16.39
N LEU A 55 64.08 8.89 -16.64
CA LEU A 55 64.92 8.39 -17.69
C LEU A 55 64.18 8.44 -19.03
N VAL A 56 64.76 9.14 -20.01
CA VAL A 56 64.27 9.16 -21.38
C VAL A 56 65.41 8.68 -22.26
N GLY A 57 65.34 7.45 -22.71
CA GLY A 57 66.51 6.78 -23.32
C GLY A 57 67.65 6.64 -22.28
N ASN A 58 68.87 7.08 -22.67
CA ASN A 58 70.01 7.08 -21.76
C ASN A 58 70.23 8.41 -21.01
N ALA A 59 69.30 9.36 -21.15
CA ALA A 59 69.41 10.68 -20.53
C ALA A 59 68.44 10.85 -19.36
N LYS A 60 68.97 11.41 -18.25
CA LYS A 60 68.13 11.82 -17.09
C LYS A 60 67.53 13.21 -17.40
N VAL A 61 66.21 13.29 -17.53
CA VAL A 61 65.47 14.51 -17.79
C VAL A 61 64.80 14.98 -16.52
N TYR A 62 64.98 16.26 -16.20
CA TYR A 62 64.41 16.91 -15.02
C TYR A 62 63.21 17.77 -15.41
N SER A 63 62.17 17.71 -14.63
CA SER A 63 60.98 18.56 -14.73
C SER A 63 60.66 19.16 -13.36
N VAL A 64 59.91 20.26 -13.34
CA VAL A 64 59.40 20.82 -12.09
C VAL A 64 58.47 19.78 -11.51
N ALA A 65 58.69 19.40 -10.27
CA ALA A 65 57.73 18.55 -9.56
C ALA A 65 56.39 19.29 -9.45
N GLN A 66 55.36 18.72 -10.04
CA GLN A 66 54.00 19.25 -9.90
C GLN A 66 53.46 18.86 -8.50
N ARG A 67 54.15 19.32 -7.46
CA ARG A 67 53.60 19.23 -6.12
C ARG A 67 52.70 20.45 -5.93
N VAL A 68 51.43 20.24 -5.89
CA VAL A 68 50.51 21.23 -5.32
C VAL A 68 50.91 21.32 -3.84
N PRO A 69 51.21 22.50 -3.30
CA PRO A 69 51.50 22.64 -1.88
C PRO A 69 50.35 22.00 -1.10
N LEU A 70 50.65 21.25 -0.04
CA LEU A 70 49.64 20.58 0.79
C LEU A 70 48.53 21.58 1.23
N SER A 71 48.95 22.82 1.53
CA SER A 71 48.04 23.92 1.85
C SER A 71 47.07 24.27 0.69
N ALA A 72 47.56 24.25 -0.57
CA ALA A 72 46.69 24.49 -1.72
C ALA A 72 45.74 23.32 -1.97
N PHE A 73 46.21 22.08 -1.82
CA PHE A 73 45.35 20.89 -1.91
C PHE A 73 44.24 20.93 -0.86
N LEU A 74 44.57 21.28 0.37
CA LEU A 74 43.61 21.41 1.47
C LEU A 74 42.52 22.47 1.24
N CYS A 75 42.87 23.55 0.49
CA CYS A 75 41.91 24.62 0.15
C CYS A 75 40.93 24.22 -0.96
N PHE A 76 41.34 23.31 -1.87
CA PHE A 76 40.50 22.94 -3.03
C PHE A 76 39.63 21.70 -2.80
N THR A 77 39.88 20.91 -1.76
CA THR A 77 39.07 19.75 -1.45
C THR A 77 37.75 20.17 -0.82
N GLN A 78 36.66 19.52 -1.23
CA GLN A 78 35.34 19.74 -0.61
C GLN A 78 35.17 18.96 0.71
N ASN A 79 35.99 17.95 0.94
CA ASN A 79 35.92 17.12 2.12
C ASN A 79 36.62 17.79 3.33
N PRO A 80 36.08 17.69 4.52
CA PRO A 80 36.77 18.06 5.75
C PRO A 80 38.03 17.23 5.93
N ILE A 81 39.15 17.88 6.23
CA ILE A 81 40.46 17.23 6.42
C ILE A 81 41.10 17.68 7.71
N LEU A 82 41.64 16.71 8.45
CA LEU A 82 42.38 16.89 9.69
C LEU A 82 43.75 16.20 9.57
N ILE A 83 44.82 16.86 9.99
CA ILE A 83 46.16 16.32 9.96
C ILE A 83 46.71 16.29 11.39
N LEU A 84 47.20 15.12 11.79
CA LEU A 84 47.74 14.85 13.15
C LEU A 84 49.21 14.49 13.07
N ASP A 85 49.98 14.85 14.09
CA ASP A 85 51.31 14.32 14.33
C ASP A 85 51.31 12.94 14.96
N ALA A 86 52.50 12.39 15.27
CA ALA A 86 52.69 11.10 15.90
C ALA A 86 52.10 11.02 17.32
N ASN A 87 51.88 12.16 17.96
CA ASN A 87 51.33 12.26 19.33
C ASN A 87 49.82 12.51 19.30
N LEU A 88 49.21 12.42 18.14
CA LEU A 88 47.78 12.73 17.90
C LEU A 88 47.44 14.21 18.15
N THR A 89 48.41 15.11 18.00
CA THR A 89 48.19 16.56 18.09
C THR A 89 47.77 17.09 16.74
N ILE A 90 46.79 17.96 16.71
CA ILE A 90 46.29 18.56 15.49
C ILE A 90 47.27 19.58 14.96
N ILE A 91 47.89 19.26 13.81
CA ILE A 91 48.83 20.17 13.14
C ILE A 91 48.07 21.08 12.18
N GLN A 92 47.07 20.55 11.49
CA GLN A 92 46.36 21.30 10.47
C GLN A 92 44.91 20.80 10.31
N ALA A 93 44.02 21.74 10.05
CA ALA A 93 42.62 21.51 9.68
C ALA A 93 42.29 22.42 8.49
N ASN A 94 41.57 21.91 7.49
CA ASN A 94 41.12 22.75 6.39
C ASN A 94 39.87 23.55 6.74
N ASP A 95 39.57 24.58 5.95
CA ASP A 95 38.43 25.46 6.17
C ASP A 95 37.07 24.73 6.06
N GLN A 96 37.02 23.60 5.34
CA GLN A 96 35.84 22.77 5.25
C GLN A 96 35.53 22.08 6.60
N LEU A 97 36.57 21.54 7.25
CA LEU A 97 36.42 20.92 8.58
C LEU A 97 35.95 21.95 9.59
N LEU A 98 36.56 23.13 9.60
CA LEU A 98 36.22 24.20 10.55
C LEU A 98 34.75 24.62 10.41
N ARG A 99 34.30 24.85 9.16
CA ARG A 99 32.91 25.20 8.89
C ARG A 99 31.94 24.08 9.22
N HIS A 100 32.31 22.84 8.89
CA HIS A 100 31.45 21.70 9.08
C HIS A 100 31.16 21.39 10.55
N PHE A 101 32.20 21.47 11.38
CA PHE A 101 32.07 21.23 12.83
C PHE A 101 31.87 22.49 13.67
N GLY A 102 31.75 23.68 13.04
CA GLY A 102 31.55 24.95 13.73
C GLY A 102 32.68 25.32 14.67
N ARG A 103 33.94 25.01 14.32
CA ARG A 103 35.13 25.26 15.11
C ARG A 103 36.03 26.32 14.46
N THR A 104 36.87 26.93 15.27
CA THR A 104 37.92 27.85 14.78
C THR A 104 39.28 27.16 14.76
N LYS A 105 40.26 27.77 14.06
CA LYS A 105 41.63 27.22 14.03
C LYS A 105 42.26 27.25 15.40
N GLU A 106 41.97 28.27 16.16
CA GLU A 106 42.47 28.49 17.52
C GLU A 106 41.95 27.41 18.47
N ASP A 107 40.78 26.89 18.25
CA ASP A 107 40.17 25.83 19.08
C ASP A 107 40.78 24.45 18.86
N LEU A 108 41.40 24.25 17.71
CA LEU A 108 41.84 22.90 17.30
C LEU A 108 43.35 22.78 17.19
N LEU A 109 44.04 23.76 16.63
CA LEU A 109 45.50 23.62 16.38
C LEU A 109 46.31 23.50 17.66
N GLY A 110 47.19 22.52 17.69
CA GLY A 110 48.06 22.23 18.87
C GLY A 110 47.36 21.45 19.98
N GLN A 111 46.07 21.14 19.85
CA GLN A 111 45.36 20.29 20.80
C GLN A 111 45.46 18.81 20.46
N ASN A 112 45.46 17.95 21.49
CA ASN A 112 45.37 16.51 21.24
C ASN A 112 43.94 16.15 20.84
N ILE A 113 43.82 15.27 19.87
CA ILE A 113 42.52 14.86 19.33
C ILE A 113 41.60 14.23 20.39
N ARG A 114 42.17 13.63 21.44
CA ARG A 114 41.43 13.04 22.56
C ARG A 114 40.72 14.08 23.43
N ASP A 115 41.33 15.28 23.49
CA ASP A 115 40.83 16.39 24.32
C ASP A 115 39.90 17.31 23.55
N THR A 116 39.81 17.10 22.23
CA THR A 116 38.97 17.92 21.36
C THR A 116 37.55 17.40 21.37
N ALA A 117 36.58 18.32 21.37
CA ALA A 117 35.16 17.99 21.18
C ALA A 117 34.79 17.76 19.70
N LEU A 118 35.62 17.01 18.95
CA LEU A 118 35.31 16.55 17.62
C LEU A 118 34.68 15.15 17.69
N PRO A 119 33.33 15.03 17.69
CA PRO A 119 32.65 13.76 18.02
C PRO A 119 33.06 12.59 17.12
N ALA A 120 33.41 12.90 15.85
CA ALA A 120 33.73 11.89 14.86
C ALA A 120 35.05 11.14 15.13
N VAL A 121 36.03 11.80 15.72
CA VAL A 121 37.39 11.25 15.91
C VAL A 121 37.71 10.92 17.35
N SER A 122 36.90 11.39 18.29
CA SER A 122 37.12 11.14 19.73
C SER A 122 36.48 9.82 20.21
N THR A 123 35.89 9.03 19.31
CA THR A 123 35.35 7.72 19.67
C THR A 123 36.48 6.72 19.94
N GLN A 124 36.30 5.81 20.90
CA GLN A 124 37.28 4.81 21.25
C GLN A 124 37.70 3.95 20.05
N GLU A 125 36.78 3.65 19.15
CA GLU A 125 37.02 2.88 17.93
C GLU A 125 37.88 3.66 16.94
N ALA A 126 37.57 4.94 16.70
CA ALA A 126 38.35 5.80 15.82
C ALA A 126 39.77 6.00 16.35
N LEU A 127 39.94 6.26 17.63
CA LEU A 127 41.24 6.42 18.27
C LEU A 127 42.08 5.15 18.14
N ALA A 128 41.52 3.98 18.38
CA ALA A 128 42.25 2.69 18.28
C ALA A 128 42.76 2.46 16.84
N VAL A 129 41.98 2.84 15.82
CA VAL A 129 42.42 2.72 14.43
C VAL A 129 43.51 3.74 14.09
N ILE A 130 43.40 4.97 14.61
CA ILE A 130 44.40 6.03 14.35
C ILE A 130 45.72 5.68 15.02
N GLU A 131 45.69 5.15 16.23
CA GLU A 131 46.90 4.75 17.00
C GLU A 131 47.60 3.54 16.40
N GLY A 132 46.87 2.60 15.85
CA GLY A 132 47.41 1.38 15.24
C GLY A 132 47.68 1.52 13.72
N LEU A 133 47.77 2.74 13.19
CA LEU A 133 47.81 3.00 11.75
C LEU A 133 49.17 2.62 11.13
N GLU A 134 49.25 1.49 10.44
CA GLU A 134 50.39 1.11 9.61
C GLU A 134 50.19 1.39 8.10
N ARG A 135 48.96 1.33 7.64
CA ARG A 135 48.54 1.57 6.27
C ARG A 135 47.18 2.27 6.25
N GLU A 136 46.83 2.81 5.09
CA GLU A 136 45.51 3.43 4.89
C GLU A 136 44.36 2.53 5.41
N GLN A 137 43.47 3.10 6.20
CA GLN A 137 42.30 2.45 6.73
C GLN A 137 41.06 3.32 6.51
N VAL A 138 39.93 2.66 6.31
CA VAL A 138 38.62 3.32 6.16
C VAL A 138 37.72 2.89 7.31
N ILE A 139 37.25 3.84 8.09
CA ILE A 139 36.26 3.63 9.14
C ILE A 139 34.92 4.11 8.57
N THR A 140 33.98 3.21 8.47
CA THR A 140 32.64 3.53 7.96
C THR A 140 31.66 3.68 9.12
N ASP A 141 30.56 4.40 8.86
CA ASP A 141 29.42 4.51 9.78
C ASP A 141 29.72 5.18 11.13
N VAL A 142 30.66 6.11 11.16
CA VAL A 142 30.93 6.89 12.37
C VAL A 142 29.74 7.81 12.62
N CYS A 143 28.96 7.50 13.66
CA CYS A 143 27.79 8.27 14.05
C CYS A 143 28.18 9.40 15.00
N CYS A 144 27.83 10.63 14.66
CA CYS A 144 28.01 11.80 15.48
C CYS A 144 26.66 12.44 15.77
N ARG A 145 26.41 12.79 17.01
CA ARG A 145 25.21 13.54 17.41
C ARG A 145 25.62 14.96 17.75
N ASN A 146 25.00 15.94 17.10
CA ASN A 146 25.23 17.35 17.40
C ASN A 146 24.46 17.79 18.66
N ASP A 147 24.71 19.02 19.12
CA ASP A 147 24.09 19.59 20.33
C ASP A 147 22.56 19.71 20.20
N SER A 148 22.03 19.73 19.01
CA SER A 148 20.58 19.70 18.72
C SER A 148 20.01 18.27 18.67
N GLY A 149 20.82 17.23 18.93
CA GLY A 149 20.41 15.84 18.92
C GLY A 149 20.33 15.18 17.53
N ARG A 150 20.69 15.91 16.46
CA ARG A 150 20.66 15.41 15.09
C ARG A 150 21.86 14.50 14.81
N GLU A 151 21.59 13.32 14.28
CA GLU A 151 22.62 12.36 13.90
C GLU A 151 23.18 12.64 12.51
N SER A 152 24.49 12.62 12.40
CA SER A 152 25.25 12.69 11.15
C SER A 152 26.18 11.50 11.07
N PHE A 153 26.34 10.95 9.89
CA PHE A 153 27.16 9.77 9.63
C PHE A 153 28.34 10.14 8.74
N TYR A 154 29.53 9.71 9.14
CA TYR A 154 30.76 9.96 8.42
C TYR A 154 31.44 8.66 8.03
N GLN A 155 32.04 8.67 6.85
CA GLN A 155 33.10 7.75 6.47
C GLN A 155 34.42 8.48 6.66
N MET A 156 35.33 7.91 7.43
CA MET A 156 36.66 8.47 7.66
C MET A 156 37.70 7.61 6.98
N GLN A 157 38.51 8.25 6.14
CA GLN A 157 39.68 7.64 5.53
C GLN A 157 40.90 8.14 6.30
N VAL A 158 41.62 7.24 6.97
CA VAL A 158 42.78 7.53 7.76
C VAL A 158 44.04 7.07 7.01
N ILE A 159 44.88 8.03 6.64
CA ILE A 159 46.02 7.83 5.75
C ILE A 159 47.32 8.12 6.52
N PRO A 160 48.26 7.17 6.60
CA PRO A 160 49.56 7.46 7.21
C PRO A 160 50.26 8.55 6.40
N THR A 161 50.76 9.57 7.06
CA THR A 161 51.42 10.72 6.49
C THR A 161 52.83 10.85 7.04
N THR A 162 53.80 11.12 6.19
CA THR A 162 55.15 11.45 6.63
C THR A 162 55.42 12.90 6.25
N PHE A 163 55.79 13.70 7.21
CA PHE A 163 56.07 15.14 7.03
C PHE A 163 57.47 15.38 6.42
N GLU A 164 57.74 16.63 6.06
CA GLU A 164 59.03 17.00 5.39
C GLU A 164 60.25 16.79 6.30
N ASP A 165 60.09 16.86 7.60
CA ASP A 165 61.09 16.61 8.63
C ASP A 165 61.32 15.12 8.90
N GLY A 166 60.54 14.24 8.29
CA GLY A 166 60.59 12.79 8.47
C GLY A 166 59.71 12.29 9.65
N GLU A 167 59.05 13.16 10.37
CA GLU A 167 58.08 12.76 11.40
C GLU A 167 56.89 12.04 10.80
N LYS A 168 56.36 11.07 11.52
CA LYS A 168 55.17 10.34 11.10
C LYS A 168 53.91 10.99 11.70
N GLY A 169 52.84 10.91 10.99
CA GLY A 169 51.55 11.33 11.46
C GLY A 169 50.45 10.70 10.62
N CYS A 170 49.24 11.26 10.65
CA CYS A 170 48.16 10.80 9.79
C CYS A 170 47.30 11.94 9.27
N THR A 171 46.75 11.71 8.12
CA THR A 171 45.73 12.58 7.54
C THR A 171 44.38 11.88 7.57
N ILE A 172 43.38 12.54 8.13
CA ILE A 172 42.01 12.03 8.22
C ILE A 172 41.17 12.85 7.25
N VAL A 173 40.54 12.17 6.31
CA VAL A 173 39.59 12.75 5.36
C VAL A 173 38.19 12.28 5.75
N PHE A 174 37.28 13.21 5.94
CA PHE A 174 35.89 12.92 6.28
C PHE A 174 35.02 13.04 5.03
N GLU A 175 34.18 12.08 4.83
CA GLU A 175 33.11 12.14 3.86
C GLU A 175 31.79 12.09 4.64
N ASP A 176 30.95 13.10 4.49
CA ASP A 176 29.60 13.10 5.04
C ASP A 176 28.73 12.15 4.19
N ILE A 177 28.38 11.02 4.79
CA ILE A 177 27.54 10.00 4.18
C ILE A 177 26.11 10.01 4.74
N THR A 178 25.73 11.07 5.47
CA THR A 178 24.45 11.16 6.16
C THR A 178 23.27 11.00 5.21
N GLU A 179 23.25 11.74 4.10
CA GLU A 179 22.18 11.62 3.11
C GLU A 179 22.15 10.24 2.44
N ARG A 180 23.32 9.72 2.07
CA ARG A 180 23.45 8.37 1.49
C ARG A 180 22.98 7.30 2.46
N LYS A 181 23.34 7.41 3.73
CA LYS A 181 22.97 6.45 4.78
C LYS A 181 21.45 6.51 5.03
N ARG A 182 20.91 7.71 5.17
CA ARG A 182 19.46 7.92 5.31
C ARG A 182 18.69 7.38 4.11
N TYR A 183 19.18 7.62 2.91
CA TYR A 183 18.55 7.09 1.69
C TYR A 183 18.53 5.55 1.69
N ILE A 184 19.65 4.91 2.04
CA ILE A 184 19.71 3.44 2.14
C ILE A 184 18.75 2.92 3.23
N GLN A 185 18.77 3.52 4.43
CA GLN A 185 17.89 3.13 5.53
C GLN A 185 16.42 3.29 5.15
N ASN A 186 16.06 4.42 4.55
CA ASN A 186 14.71 4.70 4.08
C ASN A 186 14.26 3.69 3.00
N THR A 187 15.15 3.37 2.05
CA THR A 187 14.87 2.39 1.00
C THR A 187 14.68 0.98 1.60
N MET A 188 15.53 0.58 2.53
CA MET A 188 15.40 -0.71 3.23
C MET A 188 14.13 -0.78 4.07
N PHE A 189 13.78 0.33 4.75
CA PHE A 189 12.52 0.42 5.48
C PHE A 189 11.33 0.22 4.56
N LEU A 190 11.28 0.95 3.42
CA LEU A 190 10.19 0.82 2.47
C LEU A 190 10.12 -0.58 1.84
N ALA A 191 11.25 -1.21 1.55
CA ALA A 191 11.29 -2.57 1.01
C ALA A 191 10.77 -3.59 2.03
N ARG A 192 11.22 -3.50 3.29
CA ARG A 192 10.75 -4.38 4.37
C ARG A 192 9.26 -4.22 4.62
N THR A 193 8.80 -2.98 4.77
CA THR A 193 7.38 -2.71 5.05
C THR A 193 6.47 -3.11 3.90
N ALA A 194 6.94 -3.01 2.65
CA ALA A 194 6.18 -3.51 1.49
C ALA A 194 5.98 -5.03 1.55
N MET A 195 7.00 -5.80 1.96
CA MET A 195 6.89 -7.25 2.16
C MET A 195 5.96 -7.57 3.34
N ASP A 196 6.17 -6.91 4.48
CA ASP A 196 5.34 -7.11 5.67
C ASP A 196 3.84 -6.87 5.37
N LEU A 197 3.52 -5.82 4.59
CA LEU A 197 2.15 -5.51 4.20
C LEU A 197 1.51 -6.57 3.30
N VAL A 198 2.32 -7.30 2.52
CA VAL A 198 1.84 -8.44 1.71
C VAL A 198 1.59 -9.67 2.58
N ASP A 199 2.49 -9.93 3.53
CA ASP A 199 2.47 -11.13 4.37
C ASP A 199 1.56 -10.99 5.61
N LEU A 200 1.10 -9.78 5.90
CA LEU A 200 0.26 -9.51 7.07
C LEU A 200 -1.04 -10.32 7.01
N PRO A 201 -1.30 -11.21 7.98
CA PRO A 201 -2.46 -12.08 7.94
C PRO A 201 -3.77 -11.28 7.92
N PRO A 202 -4.85 -11.81 7.34
CA PRO A 202 -6.15 -11.14 7.25
C PRO A 202 -6.71 -10.70 8.61
N VAL A 203 -6.40 -11.45 9.67
CA VAL A 203 -6.83 -11.19 11.05
C VAL A 203 -5.90 -10.18 11.76
N GLY A 204 -4.70 -9.92 11.23
CA GLY A 204 -3.75 -8.97 11.79
C GLY A 204 -4.26 -7.53 11.73
N ASP A 205 -4.00 -6.77 12.80
CA ASP A 205 -4.37 -5.36 12.85
C ASP A 205 -3.42 -4.52 11.99
N ILE A 206 -3.80 -4.31 10.75
CA ILE A 206 -3.06 -3.49 9.80
C ILE A 206 -2.94 -2.04 10.29
N TYR A 207 -3.93 -1.52 11.00
CA TYR A 207 -3.92 -0.12 11.45
C TYR A 207 -2.89 0.09 12.56
N GLN A 208 -2.79 -0.84 13.51
CA GLN A 208 -1.75 -0.79 14.53
C GLN A 208 -0.37 -0.94 13.90
N TYR A 209 -0.18 -1.88 12.97
CA TYR A 209 1.07 -2.01 12.21
C TYR A 209 1.50 -0.69 11.56
N ILE A 210 0.55 0.02 10.92
CA ILE A 210 0.83 1.29 10.24
C ILE A 210 1.36 2.35 11.21
N VAL A 211 0.69 2.55 12.34
CA VAL A 211 1.11 3.58 13.30
C VAL A 211 2.43 3.22 13.98
N ASP A 212 2.70 1.95 14.24
CA ASP A 212 3.97 1.48 14.80
C ASP A 212 5.13 1.74 13.82
N ARG A 213 4.93 1.45 12.53
CA ARG A 213 5.95 1.73 11.49
C ARG A 213 6.17 3.24 11.27
N LEU A 214 5.12 4.04 11.35
CA LEU A 214 5.27 5.50 11.30
C LEU A 214 6.03 6.04 12.51
N THR A 215 5.83 5.47 13.69
CA THR A 215 6.60 5.85 14.90
C THR A 215 8.10 5.51 14.75
N GLU A 216 8.42 4.43 14.03
CA GLU A 216 9.82 4.09 13.68
C GLU A 216 10.43 5.13 12.71
N LEU A 217 9.66 5.62 11.73
CA LEU A 217 10.10 6.64 10.78
C LEU A 217 10.23 8.02 11.38
N VAL A 218 9.38 8.34 12.35
CA VAL A 218 9.31 9.67 12.98
C VAL A 218 9.42 9.51 14.50
N PRO A 219 10.62 9.29 15.02
CA PRO A 219 10.85 9.08 16.45
C PRO A 219 10.35 10.26 17.29
N GLY A 220 9.64 9.96 18.37
CA GLY A 220 9.06 10.96 19.26
C GLY A 220 7.77 11.59 18.76
N ALA A 221 7.28 11.22 17.58
CA ALA A 221 5.96 11.61 17.11
C ALA A 221 4.85 10.87 17.87
N ARG A 222 3.68 11.51 17.93
CA ARG A 222 2.43 10.89 18.38
C ARG A 222 1.52 10.75 17.18
N ILE A 223 1.05 9.54 16.93
CA ILE A 223 0.38 9.21 15.68
C ILE A 223 -1.01 8.68 15.99
N TYR A 224 -1.97 9.11 15.20
CA TYR A 224 -3.31 8.54 15.21
C TYR A 224 -3.72 8.15 13.79
N LEU A 225 -4.59 7.17 13.72
CA LEU A 225 -5.14 6.70 12.45
C LEU A 225 -6.64 6.52 12.58
N PHE A 226 -7.35 7.20 11.69
CA PHE A 226 -8.78 7.07 11.50
C PHE A 226 -9.05 6.21 10.26
N ALA A 227 -9.91 5.19 10.38
CA ALA A 227 -10.47 4.52 9.21
C ALA A 227 -11.77 5.22 8.80
N HIS A 228 -11.96 5.40 7.50
CA HIS A 228 -13.18 5.96 6.93
C HIS A 228 -14.18 4.85 6.65
N ASP A 229 -15.37 4.99 7.22
CA ASP A 229 -16.53 4.19 6.88
C ASP A 229 -17.40 4.96 5.90
N GLU A 230 -17.40 4.52 4.64
CA GLU A 230 -18.12 5.19 3.56
C GLU A 230 -19.65 5.05 3.72
N VAL A 231 -20.10 3.95 4.33
CA VAL A 231 -21.52 3.64 4.53
C VAL A 231 -22.13 4.57 5.57
N ASP A 232 -21.51 4.62 6.74
CA ASP A 232 -22.01 5.41 7.86
C ASP A 232 -21.51 6.86 7.82
N ARG A 233 -20.67 7.22 6.83
CA ARG A 233 -20.03 8.53 6.69
C ARG A 233 -19.39 8.99 7.99
N GLN A 234 -18.56 8.15 8.56
CA GLN A 234 -17.90 8.42 9.82
C GLN A 234 -16.43 8.00 9.78
N PHE A 235 -15.64 8.60 10.62
CA PHE A 235 -14.31 8.12 10.91
C PHE A 235 -14.31 7.38 12.23
N VAL A 236 -13.55 6.31 12.30
CA VAL A 236 -13.34 5.53 13.52
C VAL A 236 -11.86 5.51 13.84
N VAL A 237 -11.49 5.89 15.04
CA VAL A 237 -10.12 5.74 15.53
C VAL A 237 -9.77 4.26 15.57
N ARG A 238 -8.80 3.82 14.77
CA ARG A 238 -8.39 2.42 14.70
C ARG A 238 -7.10 2.14 15.41
N ALA A 239 -6.18 3.11 15.42
CA ALA A 239 -4.91 2.96 16.10
C ALA A 239 -4.37 4.30 16.56
N VAL A 240 -3.59 4.26 17.63
CA VAL A 240 -2.79 5.36 18.14
C VAL A 240 -1.43 4.82 18.57
N ALA A 241 -0.37 5.60 18.37
CA ALA A 241 0.98 5.24 18.78
C ALA A 241 1.78 6.48 19.25
N GLY A 242 2.84 6.25 19.98
CA GLY A 242 3.70 7.25 20.61
C GLY A 242 3.80 6.99 22.11
N GLU A 243 4.91 7.36 22.70
CA GLU A 243 5.20 7.08 24.11
C GLU A 243 4.14 7.70 25.04
N GLY A 244 3.45 6.85 25.81
CA GLY A 244 2.39 7.25 26.75
C GLY A 244 1.17 7.95 26.12
N PHE A 245 1.05 7.91 24.78
CA PHE A 245 0.00 8.69 24.09
C PHE A 245 -1.38 8.07 24.27
N ARG A 246 -1.51 6.76 24.10
CA ARG A 246 -2.79 6.04 24.26
C ARG A 246 -3.33 6.14 25.67
N GLU A 247 -2.46 5.95 26.67
CA GLU A 247 -2.77 6.01 28.08
C GLU A 247 -3.24 7.43 28.46
N GLY A 248 -2.50 8.45 28.05
CA GLY A 248 -2.85 9.82 28.34
C GLY A 248 -4.11 10.31 27.61
N LEU A 249 -4.37 9.83 26.39
CA LEU A 249 -5.64 10.07 25.73
C LEU A 249 -6.79 9.39 26.47
N THR A 250 -6.57 8.17 26.97
CA THR A 250 -7.58 7.42 27.75
C THR A 250 -7.96 8.18 29.03
N GLU A 251 -6.97 8.77 29.72
CA GLU A 251 -7.21 9.61 30.88
C GLU A 251 -8.04 10.85 30.54
N LEU A 252 -7.67 11.56 29.47
CA LEU A 252 -8.33 12.81 29.07
C LEU A 252 -9.73 12.61 28.51
N LEU A 253 -9.95 11.50 27.79
CA LEU A 253 -11.22 11.15 27.17
C LEU A 253 -12.16 10.36 28.11
N GLY A 254 -11.64 9.81 29.22
CA GLY A 254 -12.35 8.91 30.12
C GLY A 254 -12.67 7.53 29.51
N ARG A 255 -12.10 7.21 28.34
CA ARG A 255 -12.24 5.93 27.61
C ARG A 255 -11.10 5.72 26.63
N ASP A 256 -10.90 4.48 26.21
CA ASP A 256 -9.91 4.18 25.17
C ASP A 256 -10.22 4.99 23.87
N PRO A 257 -9.25 5.71 23.31
CA PRO A 257 -9.43 6.40 22.04
C PRO A 257 -9.73 5.47 20.87
N VAL A 258 -9.23 4.22 20.90
CA VAL A 258 -9.49 3.23 19.83
C VAL A 258 -10.97 2.82 19.87
N GLY A 259 -11.62 2.91 18.72
CA GLY A 259 -13.05 2.70 18.58
C GLY A 259 -13.90 3.97 18.73
N LEU A 260 -13.29 5.11 19.04
CA LEU A 260 -13.99 6.38 19.05
C LEU A 260 -14.49 6.72 17.64
N VAL A 261 -15.80 6.99 17.55
CA VAL A 261 -16.48 7.35 16.31
C VAL A 261 -16.52 8.88 16.19
N LEU A 262 -16.09 9.38 15.04
CA LEU A 262 -16.10 10.79 14.68
C LEU A 262 -17.09 10.99 13.51
N PRO A 263 -18.32 11.46 13.77
CA PRO A 263 -19.35 11.57 12.74
C PRO A 263 -19.05 12.74 11.79
N VAL A 264 -18.80 12.44 10.53
CA VAL A 264 -18.53 13.44 9.48
C VAL A 264 -19.79 14.28 9.16
N ALA A 265 -20.98 13.74 9.40
CA ALA A 265 -22.24 14.44 9.14
C ALA A 265 -22.33 15.79 9.87
N ARG A 266 -21.76 15.92 11.07
CA ARG A 266 -21.69 17.19 11.82
C ARG A 266 -20.71 18.19 11.21
N ALA A 267 -19.75 17.74 10.42
CA ALA A 267 -18.78 18.59 9.72
C ALA A 267 -19.41 19.30 8.52
N PHE A 268 -20.44 18.71 7.90
CA PHE A 268 -21.16 19.31 6.76
C PHE A 268 -22.24 20.31 7.19
N ASP A 269 -22.73 20.22 8.42
CA ASP A 269 -23.76 21.13 8.96
C ASP A 269 -23.16 22.41 9.58
N ALA A 270 -21.85 22.48 9.75
CA ALA A 270 -21.18 23.68 10.22
C ALA A 270 -20.91 24.66 9.05
N PRO A 271 -20.86 26.00 9.28
CA PRO A 271 -20.58 26.99 8.23
C PRO A 271 -19.17 26.89 7.65
N TYR A 272 -18.55 25.74 7.73
CA TYR A 272 -17.21 25.43 7.27
C TYR A 272 -17.23 25.10 5.77
N HIS A 273 -17.21 26.14 4.95
CA HIS A 273 -16.91 26.06 3.52
C HIS A 273 -15.54 25.43 3.21
N GLN A 274 -14.76 25.09 4.26
CA GLN A 274 -13.40 24.54 4.14
C GLN A 274 -13.33 23.02 4.25
N THR A 275 -14.35 22.35 4.80
CA THR A 275 -14.38 20.88 4.92
C THR A 275 -14.21 20.16 3.56
N PRO A 276 -14.83 20.63 2.45
CA PRO A 276 -14.59 20.08 1.12
C PRO A 276 -13.13 20.26 0.67
N HIS A 277 -12.46 21.32 1.07
CA HIS A 277 -11.05 21.56 0.73
C HIS A 277 -10.12 20.65 1.52
N VAL A 278 -10.40 20.39 2.81
CA VAL A 278 -9.65 19.43 3.64
C VAL A 278 -9.80 18.02 3.07
N MET A 279 -11.04 17.59 2.82
CA MET A 279 -11.31 16.28 2.24
C MET A 279 -10.68 16.14 0.85
N ARG A 280 -10.72 17.19 0.03
CA ARG A 280 -10.06 17.21 -1.29
C ARG A 280 -8.55 17.19 -1.15
N GLY A 281 -7.97 17.97 -0.23
CA GLY A 281 -6.53 17.94 0.07
C GLY A 281 -6.06 16.59 0.56
N MET A 282 -6.84 15.91 1.40
CA MET A 282 -6.59 14.54 1.85
C MET A 282 -6.70 13.51 0.71
N GLN A 283 -7.56 13.77 -0.29
CA GLN A 283 -7.67 12.94 -1.49
C GLN A 283 -6.51 13.16 -2.49
N GLU A 284 -5.85 14.31 -2.45
CA GLU A 284 -4.74 14.64 -3.36
C GLU A 284 -3.40 13.98 -2.98
N PHE A 285 -3.36 13.15 -1.96
CA PHE A 285 -2.18 12.36 -1.62
C PHE A 285 -0.95 13.17 -1.16
N ALA A 286 -1.13 14.32 -0.56
CA ALA A 286 -0.03 15.11 -0.03
C ALA A 286 -0.05 15.10 1.50
N LEU A 287 1.08 14.74 2.09
CA LEU A 287 1.33 14.97 3.51
C LEU A 287 1.57 16.47 3.70
N ARG A 288 0.65 17.13 4.37
CA ARG A 288 0.71 18.59 4.55
C ARG A 288 0.68 18.95 6.02
N PRO A 289 1.44 19.99 6.41
CA PRO A 289 1.25 20.57 7.71
C PRO A 289 -0.12 21.24 7.75
N GLU A 290 -0.90 20.90 8.77
CA GLU A 290 -2.17 21.58 9.00
C GLU A 290 -1.89 23.01 9.46
N PRO A 291 -2.65 24.00 8.96
CA PRO A 291 -2.46 25.37 9.37
C PRO A 291 -2.62 25.50 10.89
N SER A 292 -1.67 26.16 11.53
CA SER A 292 -1.72 26.45 12.96
C SER A 292 -2.93 27.30 13.37
N SER A 293 -3.65 27.84 12.39
CA SER A 293 -4.90 28.61 12.57
C SER A 293 -6.14 27.72 12.70
N TRP A 294 -6.03 26.40 12.48
CA TRP A 294 -7.18 25.51 12.64
C TRP A 294 -7.23 24.95 14.04
N PRO A 295 -8.32 25.19 14.77
CA PRO A 295 -8.47 24.56 16.08
C PRO A 295 -8.46 23.04 15.94
N PHE A 296 -7.68 22.36 16.76
CA PHE A 296 -7.65 20.89 16.80
C PHE A 296 -9.05 20.30 17.06
N TYR A 297 -9.91 21.05 17.72
CA TYR A 297 -11.32 20.74 17.92
C TYR A 297 -12.07 20.50 16.59
N ASP A 298 -11.80 21.35 15.58
CA ASP A 298 -12.45 21.21 14.27
C ASP A 298 -11.88 20.02 13.48
N LEU A 299 -10.59 19.72 13.63
CA LEU A 299 -9.96 18.53 13.04
C LEU A 299 -10.51 17.22 13.63
N CYS A 300 -10.98 17.26 14.87
CA CYS A 300 -11.71 16.17 15.50
C CYS A 300 -13.20 16.15 15.16
N PHE A 301 -13.63 16.88 14.13
CA PHE A 301 -15.04 17.00 13.72
C PHE A 301 -15.98 17.40 14.86
N ARG A 302 -15.46 18.16 15.85
CA ARG A 302 -16.18 18.57 17.07
C ARG A 302 -16.76 17.42 17.89
N ALA A 303 -16.24 16.22 17.67
CA ALA A 303 -16.67 15.03 18.40
C ALA A 303 -16.04 14.91 19.81
N ILE A 304 -14.93 15.60 20.02
CA ILE A 304 -14.22 15.69 21.30
C ILE A 304 -14.44 17.10 21.85
N PRO A 305 -14.76 17.25 23.15
CA PRO A 305 -14.93 18.57 23.76
C PRO A 305 -13.70 19.48 23.57
N GLU A 306 -13.90 20.77 23.30
CA GLU A 306 -12.84 21.72 23.00
C GLU A 306 -11.77 21.78 24.10
N GLY A 307 -12.17 21.84 25.36
CA GLY A 307 -11.22 21.83 26.48
C GLY A 307 -10.38 20.56 26.59
N VAL A 308 -10.90 19.42 26.10
CA VAL A 308 -10.11 18.18 26.02
C VAL A 308 -9.11 18.25 24.88
N CYS A 309 -9.49 18.83 23.75
CA CYS A 309 -8.57 19.07 22.63
C CYS A 309 -7.41 19.98 23.05
N GLU A 310 -7.69 21.08 23.77
CA GLU A 310 -6.68 21.98 24.32
C GLU A 310 -5.76 21.26 25.33
N ALA A 311 -6.33 20.44 26.20
CA ALA A 311 -5.57 19.65 27.16
C ALA A 311 -4.62 18.66 26.48
N ILE A 312 -5.04 18.04 25.35
CA ILE A 312 -4.19 17.16 24.56
C ILE A 312 -3.00 17.94 23.97
N LEU A 313 -3.27 19.07 23.33
CA LEU A 313 -2.22 19.90 22.72
C LEU A 313 -1.20 20.36 23.77
N SER A 314 -1.68 20.83 24.92
CA SER A 314 -0.83 21.31 26.02
C SER A 314 -0.03 20.19 26.68
N ARG A 315 -0.67 19.06 27.03
CA ARG A 315 -0.02 17.93 27.70
C ARG A 315 1.17 17.39 26.93
N TYR A 316 1.06 17.36 25.61
CA TYR A 316 2.08 16.80 24.73
C TYR A 316 2.92 17.85 24.02
N ASN A 317 2.79 19.13 24.39
CA ASN A 317 3.51 20.26 23.78
C ASN A 317 3.48 20.21 22.24
N ILE A 318 2.30 19.97 21.67
CA ILE A 318 2.13 19.78 20.22
C ILE A 318 2.26 21.15 19.53
N GLY A 319 3.22 21.27 18.61
CA GLY A 319 3.45 22.47 17.82
C GLY A 319 2.97 22.36 16.38
N THR A 320 3.11 21.17 15.79
CA THR A 320 2.74 20.96 14.38
C THR A 320 1.99 19.64 14.23
N LEU A 321 0.94 19.66 13.42
CA LEU A 321 0.19 18.49 12.97
C LEU A 321 0.40 18.31 11.48
N TRP A 322 0.85 17.12 11.09
CA TRP A 322 0.89 16.67 9.71
C TRP A 322 -0.22 15.67 9.48
N ALA A 323 -0.99 15.84 8.41
CA ALA A 323 -2.06 14.93 8.07
C ALA A 323 -1.98 14.47 6.61
N ALA A 324 -2.34 13.21 6.38
CA ALA A 324 -2.46 12.64 5.04
C ALA A 324 -3.66 11.69 4.97
N GLY A 325 -4.33 11.69 3.81
CA GLY A 325 -5.34 10.69 3.48
C GLY A 325 -4.71 9.38 3.05
N LEU A 326 -5.27 8.27 3.50
CA LEU A 326 -4.99 6.94 2.97
C LEU A 326 -5.90 6.75 1.75
N VAL A 327 -5.38 7.07 0.56
CA VAL A 327 -6.19 7.15 -0.67
C VAL A 327 -5.64 6.24 -1.75
N TRP A 328 -6.51 5.55 -2.47
CA TRP A 328 -6.19 4.80 -3.68
C TRP A 328 -7.33 4.93 -4.71
N ARG A 329 -7.02 5.36 -5.94
CA ARG A 329 -7.99 5.56 -7.02
C ARG A 329 -9.22 6.35 -6.56
N GLU A 330 -8.99 7.53 -5.98
CA GLU A 330 -10.01 8.46 -5.48
C GLU A 330 -10.84 7.95 -4.28
N GLN A 331 -10.63 6.73 -3.83
CA GLN A 331 -11.28 6.19 -2.64
C GLN A 331 -10.45 6.46 -1.39
N LEU A 332 -11.07 7.09 -0.39
CA LEU A 332 -10.48 7.38 0.91
C LEU A 332 -10.73 6.20 1.86
N PHE A 333 -9.67 5.61 2.40
CA PHE A 333 -9.72 4.51 3.38
C PHE A 333 -9.56 4.99 4.82
N GLY A 334 -8.98 6.16 5.00
CA GLY A 334 -8.72 6.71 6.32
C GLY A 334 -7.84 7.95 6.27
N ILE A 335 -7.50 8.43 7.44
CA ILE A 335 -6.62 9.58 7.64
C ILE A 335 -5.59 9.20 8.69
N VAL A 336 -4.34 9.51 8.43
CA VAL A 336 -3.26 9.44 9.40
C VAL A 336 -2.85 10.86 9.78
N GLY A 337 -2.69 11.10 11.08
CA GLY A 337 -2.15 12.34 11.62
C GLY A 337 -0.91 12.09 12.46
N ILE A 338 0.07 12.96 12.32
CA ILE A 338 1.36 12.91 12.99
C ILE A 338 1.53 14.21 13.77
N PHE A 339 1.51 14.11 15.08
CA PHE A 339 1.77 15.23 15.99
C PHE A 339 3.25 15.32 16.31
N LEU A 340 3.80 16.50 16.16
CA LEU A 340 5.17 16.83 16.54
C LEU A 340 5.19 17.86 17.67
N GLU A 341 6.18 17.76 18.53
CA GLU A 341 6.41 18.72 19.59
C GLU A 341 6.80 20.10 19.02
N GLN A 342 6.55 21.13 19.79
CA GLN A 342 6.87 22.50 19.38
C GLN A 342 8.36 22.64 19.03
N GLY A 343 8.63 23.24 17.86
CA GLY A 343 9.98 23.42 17.34
C GLY A 343 10.57 22.23 16.60
N LYS A 344 9.84 21.10 16.53
CA LYS A 344 10.22 19.96 15.68
C LYS A 344 9.46 20.02 14.35
N ASP A 345 10.15 19.64 13.28
CA ASP A 345 9.57 19.50 11.95
C ASP A 345 9.67 18.06 11.47
N LEU A 346 8.91 17.72 10.44
CA LEU A 346 8.87 16.37 9.89
C LEU A 346 10.14 16.09 9.08
N GLU A 347 11.00 15.27 9.64
CA GLU A 347 12.12 14.70 8.89
C GLU A 347 11.64 13.55 8.02
N ASN A 348 12.35 13.30 6.88
CA ASN A 348 12.06 12.21 5.95
C ASN A 348 10.64 12.22 5.34
N GLN A 349 10.06 13.41 5.09
CA GLN A 349 8.71 13.58 4.55
C GLN A 349 8.45 12.66 3.34
N GLU A 350 9.38 12.62 2.36
CA GLU A 350 9.24 11.79 1.17
C GLU A 350 9.10 10.28 1.48
N THR A 351 9.80 9.81 2.51
CA THR A 351 9.73 8.42 2.96
C THR A 351 8.41 8.13 3.63
N VAL A 352 7.94 9.05 4.48
CA VAL A 352 6.62 8.98 5.13
C VAL A 352 5.52 8.94 4.07
N GLU A 353 5.57 9.83 3.08
CA GLU A 353 4.62 9.85 1.96
C GLU A 353 4.63 8.55 1.16
N SER A 354 5.84 8.04 0.86
CA SER A 354 6.00 6.78 0.13
C SER A 354 5.42 5.60 0.91
N PHE A 355 5.64 5.55 2.22
CA PHE A 355 5.06 4.54 3.10
C PHE A 355 3.53 4.65 3.16
N ILE A 356 2.98 5.86 3.34
CA ILE A 356 1.52 6.10 3.34
C ILE A 356 0.91 5.63 2.02
N ARG A 357 1.61 5.82 0.89
CA ARG A 357 1.17 5.33 -0.42
C ARG A 357 1.14 3.80 -0.49
N GLN A 358 2.17 3.13 0.01
CA GLN A 358 2.19 1.66 0.09
C GLN A 358 1.04 1.13 0.95
N VAL A 359 0.84 1.74 2.10
CA VAL A 359 -0.27 1.42 3.01
C VAL A 359 -1.63 1.58 2.33
N SER A 360 -1.82 2.68 1.60
CA SER A 360 -3.07 2.94 0.88
C SER A 360 -3.36 1.84 -0.17
N ILE A 361 -2.33 1.39 -0.89
CA ILE A 361 -2.44 0.28 -1.83
C ILE A 361 -2.77 -1.03 -1.11
N ALA A 362 -2.11 -1.31 0.02
CA ALA A 362 -2.36 -2.52 0.80
C ALA A 362 -3.78 -2.55 1.38
N LEU A 363 -4.29 -1.43 1.89
CA LEU A 363 -5.67 -1.30 2.36
C LEU A 363 -6.68 -1.50 1.23
N ALA A 364 -6.43 -0.91 0.06
CA ALA A 364 -7.26 -1.10 -1.13
C ALA A 364 -7.32 -2.57 -1.56
N ARG A 365 -6.16 -3.22 -1.64
CA ARG A 365 -6.06 -4.65 -1.97
C ARG A 365 -6.86 -5.50 -0.97
N ARG A 366 -6.66 -5.28 0.31
CA ARG A 366 -7.36 -6.01 1.37
C ARG A 366 -8.87 -5.86 1.29
N GLN A 367 -9.34 -4.64 0.98
CA GLN A 367 -10.77 -4.39 0.82
C GLN A 367 -11.34 -5.10 -0.40
N ILE A 368 -10.60 -5.09 -1.53
CA ILE A 368 -11.00 -5.80 -2.76
C ILE A 368 -11.06 -7.31 -2.52
N GLU A 369 -10.01 -7.90 -1.92
CA GLU A 369 -9.97 -9.31 -1.56
C GLU A 369 -11.12 -9.70 -0.61
N GLY A 370 -11.38 -8.86 0.39
CA GLY A 370 -12.51 -9.05 1.32
C GLY A 370 -13.88 -8.94 0.63
N ARG A 371 -14.04 -8.02 -0.34
CA ARG A 371 -15.26 -7.90 -1.15
C ARG A 371 -15.42 -9.13 -2.06
N LEU A 372 -14.35 -9.57 -2.73
CA LEU A 372 -14.38 -10.74 -3.59
C LEU A 372 -14.77 -11.99 -2.81
N ARG A 373 -14.12 -12.24 -1.68
CA ARG A 373 -14.45 -13.36 -0.79
C ARG A 373 -15.90 -13.31 -0.33
N ARG A 374 -16.37 -12.15 0.14
CA ARG A 374 -17.78 -11.99 0.56
C ARG A 374 -18.75 -12.22 -0.60
N ASN A 375 -18.40 -11.78 -1.82
CA ASN A 375 -19.23 -12.02 -3.00
C ASN A 375 -19.28 -13.52 -3.36
N GLU A 376 -18.14 -14.21 -3.29
CA GLU A 376 -18.08 -15.66 -3.52
C GLU A 376 -18.89 -16.43 -2.46
N GLU A 377 -18.69 -16.12 -1.19
CA GLU A 377 -19.45 -16.72 -0.09
C GLU A 377 -20.95 -16.44 -0.21
N ARG A 378 -21.30 -15.21 -0.62
CA ARG A 378 -22.68 -14.84 -0.89
C ARG A 378 -23.26 -15.60 -2.08
N PHE A 379 -22.54 -15.67 -3.18
CA PHE A 379 -22.96 -16.43 -4.36
C PHE A 379 -23.20 -17.91 -3.99
N ARG A 380 -22.24 -18.53 -3.29
CA ARG A 380 -22.40 -19.89 -2.78
C ARG A 380 -23.62 -20.03 -1.88
N GLY A 381 -23.76 -19.13 -0.89
CA GLY A 381 -24.91 -19.14 0.02
C GLY A 381 -26.25 -18.99 -0.71
N MET A 382 -26.29 -18.14 -1.74
CA MET A 382 -27.47 -17.94 -2.57
C MET A 382 -27.83 -19.19 -3.37
N VAL A 383 -26.84 -19.84 -3.98
CA VAL A 383 -27.06 -21.07 -4.74
C VAL A 383 -27.41 -22.24 -3.81
N ASP A 384 -26.76 -22.32 -2.64
CA ASP A 384 -27.07 -23.35 -1.63
C ASP A 384 -28.45 -23.19 -1.01
N SER A 385 -28.94 -21.95 -0.91
CA SER A 385 -30.31 -21.65 -0.42
C SER A 385 -31.38 -21.80 -1.51
N SER A 386 -30.99 -22.11 -2.74
CA SER A 386 -31.92 -22.34 -3.83
C SER A 386 -32.82 -23.54 -3.52
N PRO A 387 -34.15 -23.42 -3.72
CA PRO A 387 -35.05 -24.56 -3.59
C PRO A 387 -34.82 -25.63 -4.68
N PHE A 388 -34.05 -25.27 -5.71
CA PHE A 388 -33.74 -26.19 -6.80
C PHE A 388 -32.37 -26.82 -6.61
N ALA A 389 -32.24 -28.08 -7.06
CA ALA A 389 -30.95 -28.71 -7.23
C ALA A 389 -30.18 -28.00 -8.35
N VAL A 390 -28.98 -27.50 -8.05
CA VAL A 390 -28.15 -26.72 -8.97
C VAL A 390 -26.81 -27.41 -9.16
N ALA A 391 -26.33 -27.43 -10.41
CA ALA A 391 -24.99 -27.85 -10.76
C ALA A 391 -24.33 -26.88 -11.74
N LEU A 392 -23.01 -26.66 -11.61
CA LEU A 392 -22.15 -26.01 -12.57
C LEU A 392 -21.23 -27.06 -13.18
N ILE A 393 -21.15 -27.09 -14.50
CA ILE A 393 -20.41 -28.11 -15.28
C ILE A 393 -19.51 -27.35 -16.25
N ASN A 394 -18.20 -27.65 -16.24
CA ASN A 394 -17.26 -27.00 -17.14
C ASN A 394 -17.35 -27.56 -18.58
N GLN A 395 -16.57 -27.01 -19.51
CA GLN A 395 -16.56 -27.43 -20.92
C GLN A 395 -16.12 -28.89 -21.09
N GLU A 396 -15.32 -29.44 -20.18
CA GLU A 396 -14.87 -30.85 -20.18
C GLU A 396 -15.92 -31.81 -19.58
N GLY A 397 -17.07 -31.29 -19.17
CA GLY A 397 -18.15 -32.07 -18.58
C GLY A 397 -17.90 -32.49 -17.12
N ARG A 398 -17.02 -31.80 -16.39
CA ARG A 398 -16.77 -32.02 -14.97
C ARG A 398 -17.68 -31.13 -14.11
N PHE A 399 -18.17 -31.66 -13.02
CA PHE A 399 -18.88 -30.88 -12.02
C PHE A 399 -17.88 -29.94 -11.29
N VAL A 400 -18.07 -28.64 -11.48
CA VAL A 400 -17.33 -27.59 -10.77
C VAL A 400 -17.96 -27.31 -9.42
N TYR A 401 -19.29 -27.36 -9.37
CA TYR A 401 -20.06 -27.12 -8.17
C TYR A 401 -21.42 -27.82 -8.25
N VAL A 402 -21.89 -28.29 -7.10
CA VAL A 402 -23.28 -28.73 -6.90
C VAL A 402 -23.76 -28.17 -5.56
N ASN A 403 -25.01 -27.74 -5.47
CA ASN A 403 -25.56 -27.28 -4.20
C ASN A 403 -26.06 -28.45 -3.35
N ARG A 404 -26.31 -28.16 -2.07
CA ARG A 404 -26.83 -29.14 -1.12
C ARG A 404 -28.11 -29.83 -1.65
N LYS A 405 -28.99 -29.05 -2.29
CA LYS A 405 -30.25 -29.58 -2.85
C LYS A 405 -30.04 -30.63 -3.93
N PHE A 406 -28.98 -30.51 -4.73
CA PHE A 406 -28.61 -31.50 -5.74
C PHE A 406 -28.30 -32.85 -5.07
N VAL A 407 -27.51 -32.83 -4.02
CA VAL A 407 -27.17 -34.05 -3.27
C VAL A 407 -28.41 -34.64 -2.57
N GLU A 408 -29.28 -33.79 -2.00
CA GLU A 408 -30.55 -34.24 -1.39
C GLU A 408 -31.48 -34.89 -2.41
N VAL A 409 -31.58 -34.39 -3.63
CA VAL A 409 -32.50 -34.89 -4.66
C VAL A 409 -31.99 -36.19 -5.24
N PHE A 410 -30.69 -36.27 -5.58
CA PHE A 410 -30.14 -37.42 -6.32
C PHE A 410 -29.43 -38.44 -5.42
N GLY A 411 -28.94 -37.99 -4.24
CA GLY A 411 -28.14 -38.80 -3.34
C GLY A 411 -26.68 -38.99 -3.76
N TYR A 412 -26.23 -38.33 -4.83
CA TYR A 412 -24.88 -38.37 -5.37
C TYR A 412 -24.24 -37.01 -5.34
N GLY A 413 -22.95 -36.94 -4.92
CA GLY A 413 -22.11 -35.76 -4.96
C GLY A 413 -21.00 -35.85 -6.04
N PRO A 414 -20.18 -34.78 -6.19
CA PRO A 414 -19.04 -34.77 -7.12
C PRO A 414 -17.99 -35.83 -6.80
N GLU A 415 -17.89 -36.27 -5.56
CA GLU A 415 -17.03 -37.36 -5.09
C GLU A 415 -17.47 -38.74 -5.60
N ASP A 416 -18.77 -38.96 -5.79
CA ASP A 416 -19.33 -40.22 -6.33
C ASP A 416 -19.22 -40.26 -7.86
N ALA A 417 -19.36 -39.10 -8.51
CA ALA A 417 -19.34 -38.94 -9.95
C ALA A 417 -18.79 -37.57 -10.36
N PRO A 418 -17.47 -37.41 -10.52
CA PRO A 418 -16.84 -36.12 -10.84
C PRO A 418 -17.17 -35.60 -12.25
N THR A 419 -17.69 -36.46 -13.14
CA THR A 419 -18.06 -36.06 -14.50
C THR A 419 -19.51 -36.38 -14.81
N CYS A 420 -20.11 -35.63 -15.74
CA CYS A 420 -21.44 -35.88 -16.27
C CYS A 420 -21.56 -37.31 -16.83
N SER A 421 -20.51 -37.84 -17.45
CA SER A 421 -20.49 -39.19 -18.02
C SER A 421 -20.64 -40.28 -16.95
N GLU A 422 -19.97 -40.10 -15.81
CA GLU A 422 -20.08 -41.02 -14.66
C GLU A 422 -21.43 -40.89 -13.99
N TRP A 423 -21.88 -39.62 -13.78
CA TRP A 423 -23.16 -39.32 -13.19
C TRP A 423 -24.32 -39.93 -14.02
N PHE A 424 -24.28 -39.78 -15.37
CA PHE A 424 -25.28 -40.40 -16.25
C PHE A 424 -25.35 -41.93 -16.12
N ARG A 425 -24.23 -42.60 -15.82
CA ARG A 425 -24.24 -44.07 -15.61
C ARG A 425 -24.99 -44.43 -14.33
N LEU A 426 -24.90 -43.59 -13.29
CA LEU A 426 -25.55 -43.83 -12.01
C LEU A 426 -27.05 -43.56 -12.10
N VAL A 427 -27.46 -42.42 -12.69
CA VAL A 427 -28.87 -42.03 -12.72
C VAL A 427 -29.69 -42.66 -13.85
N PHE A 428 -29.02 -43.16 -14.93
CA PHE A 428 -29.64 -43.88 -16.03
C PHE A 428 -29.03 -45.26 -16.15
N PRO A 429 -29.44 -46.26 -15.34
CA PRO A 429 -28.86 -47.62 -15.38
C PRO A 429 -29.17 -48.35 -16.67
N ASP A 430 -30.35 -48.13 -17.29
CA ASP A 430 -30.69 -48.69 -18.59
C ASP A 430 -29.82 -48.09 -19.71
N ALA A 431 -29.16 -48.94 -20.48
CA ALA A 431 -28.18 -48.54 -21.50
C ALA A 431 -28.85 -47.82 -22.69
N GLY A 432 -30.04 -48.28 -23.11
CA GLY A 432 -30.78 -47.68 -24.21
C GLY A 432 -31.28 -46.27 -23.86
N TYR A 433 -31.98 -46.14 -22.74
CA TYR A 433 -32.48 -44.87 -22.24
C TYR A 433 -31.35 -43.87 -21.94
N ARG A 434 -30.22 -44.34 -21.40
CA ARG A 434 -29.03 -43.53 -21.21
C ARG A 434 -28.47 -42.97 -22.51
N GLN A 435 -28.38 -43.80 -23.57
CA GLN A 435 -27.94 -43.34 -24.88
C GLN A 435 -28.86 -42.24 -25.43
N GLU A 436 -30.16 -42.42 -25.29
CA GLU A 436 -31.15 -41.41 -25.72
C GLU A 436 -30.98 -40.10 -24.91
N ALA A 437 -30.85 -40.20 -23.60
CA ALA A 437 -30.65 -39.03 -22.73
C ALA A 437 -29.34 -38.28 -23.05
N VAL A 438 -28.22 -38.99 -23.22
CA VAL A 438 -26.91 -38.42 -23.59
C VAL A 438 -26.96 -37.80 -24.98
N LYS A 439 -27.59 -38.46 -25.94
CA LYS A 439 -27.76 -37.92 -27.30
C LYS A 439 -28.60 -36.64 -27.29
N ALA A 440 -29.68 -36.63 -26.55
CA ALA A 440 -30.52 -35.47 -26.40
C ALA A 440 -29.74 -34.31 -25.74
N TRP A 441 -28.96 -34.61 -24.70
CA TRP A 441 -28.11 -33.61 -24.02
C TRP A 441 -27.04 -33.04 -24.94
N ARG A 442 -26.33 -33.86 -25.72
CA ARG A 442 -25.33 -33.40 -26.69
C ARG A 442 -25.93 -32.50 -27.77
N LEU A 443 -27.08 -32.91 -28.31
CA LEU A 443 -27.78 -32.11 -29.30
C LEU A 443 -28.19 -30.73 -28.76
N ASP A 444 -28.56 -30.68 -27.49
CA ASP A 444 -28.92 -29.42 -26.85
C ASP A 444 -27.69 -28.55 -26.64
N LEU A 445 -26.53 -29.15 -26.35
CA LEU A 445 -25.25 -28.45 -26.26
C LEU A 445 -24.79 -27.87 -27.60
N GLU A 446 -24.76 -28.71 -28.65
CA GLU A 446 -24.34 -28.30 -29.99
C GLU A 446 -25.21 -27.18 -30.58
N ARG A 447 -26.45 -27.11 -30.16
CA ARG A 447 -27.43 -26.13 -30.63
C ARG A 447 -27.66 -24.98 -29.62
N SER A 448 -26.94 -25.00 -28.50
CA SER A 448 -27.14 -23.95 -27.49
C SER A 448 -26.55 -22.63 -27.94
N VAL A 449 -27.35 -21.58 -27.89
CA VAL A 449 -26.90 -20.21 -27.95
C VAL A 449 -26.72 -19.76 -26.51
N THR A 450 -25.66 -19.02 -26.23
CA THR A 450 -25.37 -18.49 -24.89
C THR A 450 -26.61 -17.81 -24.28
N GLY A 451 -26.98 -18.23 -23.07
CA GLY A 451 -28.16 -17.72 -22.37
C GLY A 451 -29.48 -18.43 -22.73
N GLN A 452 -29.52 -19.39 -23.66
CA GLN A 452 -30.70 -20.18 -23.95
C GLN A 452 -30.88 -21.34 -23.00
N VAL A 453 -32.10 -21.53 -22.48
CA VAL A 453 -32.50 -22.65 -21.64
C VAL A 453 -33.28 -23.67 -22.46
N ARG A 454 -32.93 -24.92 -22.35
CA ARG A 454 -33.67 -26.03 -22.95
C ARG A 454 -34.10 -27.02 -21.86
N PRO A 455 -35.37 -26.92 -21.42
CA PRO A 455 -35.86 -27.83 -20.40
C PRO A 455 -36.07 -29.22 -20.96
N ARG A 456 -35.61 -30.19 -20.21
CA ARG A 456 -35.81 -31.62 -20.50
C ARG A 456 -36.22 -32.36 -19.27
N ALA A 457 -37.27 -33.13 -19.35
CA ALA A 457 -37.69 -34.03 -18.30
C ALA A 457 -37.19 -35.44 -18.55
N PHE A 458 -36.49 -35.98 -17.57
CA PHE A 458 -36.02 -37.38 -17.62
C PHE A 458 -36.45 -38.10 -16.34
N THR A 459 -36.72 -39.39 -16.47
CA THR A 459 -36.90 -40.27 -15.32
C THR A 459 -35.53 -40.75 -14.85
N VAL A 460 -35.10 -40.33 -13.67
CA VAL A 460 -33.82 -40.71 -13.06
C VAL A 460 -34.01 -41.74 -11.96
N ARG A 461 -32.98 -42.53 -11.68
CA ARG A 461 -32.88 -43.36 -10.50
C ARG A 461 -31.95 -42.71 -9.48
N CYS A 462 -32.46 -42.44 -8.31
CA CYS A 462 -31.68 -41.89 -7.21
C CYS A 462 -30.88 -43.00 -6.48
N ARG A 463 -29.94 -42.59 -5.61
CA ARG A 463 -29.08 -43.51 -4.84
C ARG A 463 -29.86 -44.44 -3.93
N ASP A 464 -30.98 -43.98 -3.37
CA ASP A 464 -31.90 -44.76 -2.55
C ASP A 464 -32.76 -45.76 -3.36
N GLY A 465 -32.57 -45.80 -4.67
CA GLY A 465 -33.33 -46.66 -5.59
C GLY A 465 -34.67 -46.08 -6.06
N SER A 466 -35.11 -44.94 -5.52
CA SER A 466 -36.32 -44.24 -5.95
C SER A 466 -36.22 -43.76 -7.40
N ARG A 467 -37.35 -43.67 -8.08
CA ARG A 467 -37.46 -43.11 -9.42
C ARG A 467 -38.16 -41.78 -9.34
N LYS A 468 -37.49 -40.74 -9.84
CA LYS A 468 -38.03 -39.37 -9.89
C LYS A 468 -38.10 -38.88 -11.31
N VAL A 469 -39.06 -38.05 -11.61
CA VAL A 469 -39.13 -37.31 -12.87
C VAL A 469 -38.51 -35.96 -12.60
N ILE A 470 -37.37 -35.70 -13.18
CA ILE A 470 -36.60 -34.47 -12.97
C ILE A 470 -36.66 -33.62 -14.25
N LEU A 471 -37.01 -32.35 -14.04
CA LEU A 471 -36.92 -31.35 -15.08
C LEU A 471 -35.55 -30.66 -15.00
N PHE A 472 -34.72 -30.90 -16.02
CA PHE A 472 -33.41 -30.30 -16.18
C PHE A 472 -33.52 -29.04 -17.02
N ARG A 473 -32.94 -27.95 -16.54
CA ARG A 473 -32.79 -26.70 -17.28
C ARG A 473 -31.30 -26.37 -17.31
N ALA A 474 -30.69 -26.48 -18.50
CA ALA A 474 -29.30 -26.16 -18.72
C ALA A 474 -29.15 -24.84 -19.48
N VAL A 475 -28.20 -24.01 -19.05
CA VAL A 475 -27.79 -22.78 -19.73
C VAL A 475 -26.29 -22.75 -19.87
N THR A 476 -25.81 -22.41 -21.04
CA THR A 476 -24.39 -22.14 -21.30
C THR A 476 -24.12 -20.67 -20.97
N LEU A 477 -23.19 -20.45 -20.02
CA LEU A 477 -22.67 -19.13 -19.65
C LEU A 477 -21.68 -18.63 -20.71
N PRO A 478 -21.31 -17.32 -20.71
CA PRO A 478 -20.35 -16.78 -21.68
C PRO A 478 -18.97 -17.44 -21.69
N ASP A 479 -18.56 -18.01 -20.57
CA ASP A 479 -17.30 -18.75 -20.40
C ASP A 479 -17.39 -20.22 -20.84
N GLY A 480 -18.54 -20.65 -21.37
CA GLY A 480 -18.79 -22.02 -21.78
C GLY A 480 -19.18 -22.97 -20.64
N THR A 481 -19.21 -22.50 -19.39
CA THR A 481 -19.72 -23.26 -18.25
C THR A 481 -21.23 -23.47 -18.39
N GLN A 482 -21.72 -24.64 -18.02
CA GLN A 482 -23.15 -24.93 -18.01
C GLN A 482 -23.70 -24.74 -16.60
N TYR A 483 -24.71 -23.93 -16.48
CA TYR A 483 -25.53 -23.80 -15.30
C TYR A 483 -26.77 -24.69 -15.46
N LEU A 484 -26.90 -25.65 -14.56
CA LEU A 484 -27.97 -26.65 -14.58
C LEU A 484 -28.84 -26.49 -13.35
N THR A 485 -30.14 -26.31 -13.55
CA THR A 485 -31.15 -26.45 -12.50
C THR A 485 -31.96 -27.71 -12.71
N CYS A 486 -32.23 -28.42 -11.60
CA CYS A 486 -32.98 -29.66 -11.60
C CYS A 486 -34.16 -29.52 -10.63
N GLU A 487 -35.35 -29.72 -11.12
CA GLU A 487 -36.60 -29.64 -10.38
C GLU A 487 -37.28 -31.01 -10.33
N ASP A 488 -37.61 -31.50 -9.13
CA ASP A 488 -38.37 -32.74 -8.97
C ASP A 488 -39.84 -32.45 -9.25
N ILE A 489 -40.31 -32.91 -10.40
CA ILE A 489 -41.68 -32.75 -10.89
C ILE A 489 -42.44 -34.08 -10.83
N THR A 490 -42.05 -34.99 -9.93
CA THR A 490 -42.62 -36.35 -9.90
C THR A 490 -44.11 -36.35 -9.66
N GLU A 491 -44.60 -35.53 -8.70
CA GLU A 491 -46.01 -35.43 -8.39
C GLU A 491 -46.79 -34.69 -9.48
N GLU A 492 -46.22 -33.62 -10.01
CA GLU A 492 -46.80 -32.87 -11.13
C GLU A 492 -46.90 -33.75 -12.37
N ALA A 493 -45.82 -34.50 -12.68
CA ALA A 493 -45.81 -35.44 -13.82
C ALA A 493 -46.85 -36.56 -13.68
N ARG A 494 -47.15 -37.00 -12.43
CA ARG A 494 -48.25 -37.93 -12.17
C ARG A 494 -49.61 -37.30 -12.45
N THR A 495 -49.82 -36.05 -12.00
CA THR A 495 -51.05 -35.31 -12.24
C THR A 495 -51.24 -34.93 -13.70
N TYR A 496 -50.15 -34.47 -14.34
CA TYR A 496 -50.14 -34.07 -15.77
C TYR A 496 -50.23 -35.23 -16.74
N ARG A 497 -49.77 -36.43 -16.38
CA ARG A 497 -49.98 -37.60 -17.25
C ARG A 497 -51.47 -37.92 -17.44
N LEU A 498 -52.32 -37.43 -16.54
CA LEU A 498 -53.77 -37.50 -16.67
C LEU A 498 -54.33 -36.36 -17.55
N LEU A 499 -53.61 -35.24 -17.65
CA LEU A 499 -54.06 -34.04 -18.37
C LEU A 499 -53.34 -33.80 -19.71
N LEU A 500 -52.16 -34.34 -19.90
CA LEU A 500 -51.27 -33.98 -21.01
C LEU A 500 -51.41 -34.81 -22.30
N ALA A 501 -52.43 -35.67 -22.42
CA ALA A 501 -52.77 -36.19 -23.74
C ALA A 501 -53.18 -35.11 -24.77
N ASP A 502 -53.61 -33.90 -24.29
CA ASP A 502 -54.17 -32.89 -25.18
C ASP A 502 -53.42 -31.55 -25.37
N ILE A 503 -52.36 -31.29 -24.63
CA ILE A 503 -51.77 -29.93 -24.65
C ILE A 503 -50.26 -29.85 -24.96
N ALA A 504 -49.67 -30.96 -25.38
CA ALA A 504 -48.18 -31.04 -25.44
C ALA A 504 -47.44 -30.20 -26.47
N ASP A 505 -48.12 -29.47 -27.33
CA ASP A 505 -47.37 -29.00 -28.52
C ASP A 505 -47.22 -27.49 -28.77
N LEU A 506 -47.74 -26.60 -27.98
CA LEU A 506 -47.84 -25.25 -28.54
C LEU A 506 -47.20 -24.06 -27.80
N ARG A 507 -46.58 -24.22 -26.67
CA ARG A 507 -46.09 -23.02 -25.95
C ARG A 507 -44.67 -23.05 -25.34
N HIS A 508 -43.76 -23.69 -25.99
CA HIS A 508 -42.41 -23.81 -25.39
C HIS A 508 -41.28 -23.04 -26.11
N ARG A 509 -41.56 -22.11 -26.97
CA ARG A 509 -40.47 -21.47 -27.75
C ARG A 509 -40.06 -20.06 -27.39
N GLU A 510 -40.70 -19.39 -26.49
CA GLU A 510 -40.45 -17.94 -26.36
C GLU A 510 -40.01 -17.36 -25.02
N GLN A 511 -39.64 -18.15 -24.07
CA GLN A 511 -39.24 -17.58 -22.77
C GLN A 511 -37.88 -17.99 -22.29
N GLU A 512 -36.87 -17.73 -23.07
CA GLU A 512 -35.54 -18.14 -22.72
C GLU A 512 -34.48 -17.09 -22.95
N MET A 513 -34.53 -16.08 -22.17
CA MET A 513 -33.36 -15.22 -22.06
C MET A 513 -32.90 -15.11 -20.63
N LEU A 514 -31.60 -15.38 -20.44
CA LEU A 514 -30.86 -15.13 -19.19
C LEU A 514 -31.26 -15.98 -17.99
N LEU A 515 -30.57 -17.11 -17.82
CA LEU A 515 -30.83 -18.00 -16.68
C LEU A 515 -30.43 -17.38 -15.35
N LYS A 516 -29.41 -16.53 -15.39
CA LYS A 516 -28.96 -15.79 -14.20
C LYS A 516 -30.08 -14.86 -13.71
N ASP A 517 -30.74 -14.17 -14.62
CA ASP A 517 -31.85 -13.29 -14.29
C ASP A 517 -33.15 -14.07 -14.03
N ARG A 518 -33.33 -15.25 -14.63
CA ARG A 518 -34.59 -16.01 -14.54
C ARG A 518 -34.72 -16.89 -13.31
N ALA A 519 -33.63 -17.44 -12.76
CA ALA A 519 -33.73 -18.11 -11.47
C ALA A 519 -34.26 -17.14 -10.38
N ILE A 520 -33.90 -15.86 -10.52
CA ILE A 520 -34.32 -14.78 -9.64
C ILE A 520 -35.60 -14.08 -10.17
N ALA A 521 -35.74 -13.98 -11.50
CA ALA A 521 -36.87 -13.32 -12.17
C ALA A 521 -38.14 -14.17 -12.27
N SER A 522 -38.11 -15.47 -11.99
CA SER A 522 -39.30 -16.34 -12.03
C SER A 522 -40.39 -15.96 -11.02
N THR A 523 -40.14 -14.99 -10.16
CA THR A 523 -41.13 -14.46 -9.22
C THR A 523 -41.85 -13.20 -9.71
N GLY A 524 -41.46 -12.59 -10.84
CA GLY A 524 -42.00 -11.31 -11.32
C GLY A 524 -41.77 -10.12 -10.40
N ARG A 525 -40.97 -10.29 -9.34
CA ARG A 525 -40.64 -9.27 -8.35
C ARG A 525 -39.32 -8.62 -8.67
N ALA A 526 -39.20 -7.32 -8.43
CA ALA A 526 -37.95 -6.63 -8.46
C ALA A 526 -37.05 -7.17 -7.33
N VAL A 527 -35.90 -7.71 -7.69
CA VAL A 527 -34.97 -8.31 -6.74
C VAL A 527 -33.62 -7.62 -6.83
N ALA A 528 -33.12 -7.23 -5.68
CA ALA A 528 -31.74 -6.81 -5.51
C ALA A 528 -31.06 -7.71 -4.49
N LEU A 529 -29.79 -8.00 -4.72
CA LEU A 529 -28.91 -8.65 -3.75
C LEU A 529 -27.95 -7.60 -3.22
N LEU A 530 -27.78 -7.64 -1.93
CA LEU A 530 -26.94 -6.71 -1.23
C LEU A 530 -25.86 -7.46 -0.46
N ASP A 531 -24.71 -6.82 -0.35
CA ASP A 531 -23.66 -7.31 0.52
C ASP A 531 -23.95 -6.96 2.00
N PRO A 532 -23.17 -7.46 2.94
CA PRO A 532 -23.35 -7.13 4.35
C PRO A 532 -23.18 -5.64 4.66
N ASP A 533 -22.55 -4.89 3.77
CA ASP A 533 -22.40 -3.44 3.88
C ASP A 533 -23.62 -2.68 3.32
N GLY A 534 -24.64 -3.41 2.85
CA GLY A 534 -25.85 -2.83 2.26
C GLY A 534 -25.66 -2.29 0.85
N VAL A 535 -24.59 -2.67 0.17
CA VAL A 535 -24.32 -2.28 -1.21
C VAL A 535 -24.98 -3.26 -2.17
N VAL A 536 -25.65 -2.74 -3.19
CA VAL A 536 -26.27 -3.56 -4.22
C VAL A 536 -25.20 -4.23 -5.08
N THR A 537 -25.14 -5.55 -5.03
CA THR A 537 -24.22 -6.36 -5.85
C THR A 537 -24.87 -6.92 -7.09
N TYR A 538 -26.20 -7.08 -7.04
CA TYR A 538 -26.99 -7.52 -8.17
C TYR A 538 -28.36 -6.85 -8.15
N ALA A 539 -28.88 -6.52 -9.31
CA ALA A 539 -30.25 -6.08 -9.50
C ALA A 539 -30.78 -6.68 -10.79
N ASN A 540 -31.96 -7.32 -10.71
CA ASN A 540 -32.59 -7.88 -11.90
C ASN A 540 -33.24 -6.78 -12.75
N GLN A 541 -33.64 -7.13 -13.98
CA GLN A 541 -34.27 -6.19 -14.92
C GLN A 541 -35.54 -5.55 -14.34
N ALA A 542 -36.31 -6.28 -13.56
CA ALA A 542 -37.51 -5.77 -12.91
C ALA A 542 -37.19 -4.71 -11.86
N TYR A 543 -36.08 -4.87 -11.12
CA TYR A 543 -35.61 -3.86 -10.19
C TYR A 543 -35.19 -2.58 -10.93
N LEU A 544 -34.40 -2.72 -12.00
CA LEU A 544 -33.97 -1.58 -12.82
C LEU A 544 -35.17 -0.82 -13.40
N ALA A 545 -36.12 -1.56 -13.95
CA ALA A 545 -37.32 -0.97 -14.51
C ALA A 545 -38.18 -0.23 -13.48
N LEU A 546 -38.31 -0.81 -12.25
CA LEU A 546 -39.09 -0.21 -11.17
C LEU A 546 -38.50 1.12 -10.69
N TRP A 547 -37.16 1.18 -10.61
CA TRP A 547 -36.44 2.40 -10.21
C TRP A 547 -36.11 3.35 -11.37
N GLY A 548 -36.41 2.98 -12.63
CA GLY A 548 -36.18 3.82 -13.79
C GLY A 548 -34.71 3.91 -14.23
N TYR A 549 -33.90 2.90 -13.94
CA TYR A 549 -32.52 2.79 -14.39
C TYR A 549 -32.43 1.94 -15.67
N ARG A 550 -31.47 2.26 -16.53
CA ARG A 550 -31.29 1.56 -17.81
C ARG A 550 -30.38 0.35 -17.74
N THR A 551 -29.37 0.42 -16.89
CA THR A 551 -28.33 -0.62 -16.78
C THR A 551 -28.12 -1.03 -15.33
N ALA A 552 -27.61 -2.25 -15.13
CA ALA A 552 -27.24 -2.71 -13.81
C ALA A 552 -26.08 -1.88 -13.20
N ALA A 553 -25.20 -1.35 -14.05
CA ALA A 553 -24.08 -0.51 -13.62
C ALA A 553 -24.52 0.80 -12.94
N ASP A 554 -25.72 1.29 -13.25
CA ASP A 554 -26.27 2.51 -12.64
C ASP A 554 -26.67 2.30 -11.15
N VAL A 555 -26.84 1.04 -10.76
CA VAL A 555 -27.38 0.62 -9.45
C VAL A 555 -26.37 -0.16 -8.64
N GLN A 556 -25.60 -1.03 -9.28
CA GLN A 556 -24.57 -1.83 -8.65
C GLN A 556 -23.49 -0.93 -8.03
N GLY A 557 -22.98 -1.33 -6.86
CA GLY A 557 -22.01 -0.55 -6.12
C GLY A 557 -22.58 0.66 -5.36
N SER A 558 -23.90 0.91 -5.49
CA SER A 558 -24.58 1.94 -4.71
C SER A 558 -25.16 1.34 -3.43
N HIS A 559 -25.11 2.10 -2.36
CA HIS A 559 -25.74 1.69 -1.11
C HIS A 559 -27.25 1.69 -1.24
N PHE A 560 -27.93 0.68 -0.70
CA PHE A 560 -29.37 0.45 -0.84
C PHE A 560 -30.21 1.63 -0.37
N SER A 561 -29.76 2.33 0.70
CA SER A 561 -30.45 3.50 1.23
C SER A 561 -30.58 4.68 0.24
N ARG A 562 -29.75 4.72 -0.81
CA ARG A 562 -29.83 5.76 -1.85
C ARG A 562 -31.15 5.78 -2.61
N PHE A 563 -31.83 4.66 -2.66
CA PHE A 563 -33.04 4.46 -3.45
C PHE A 563 -34.34 4.72 -2.68
N TRP A 564 -34.24 5.28 -1.45
CA TRP A 564 -35.35 5.37 -0.51
C TRP A 564 -35.44 6.73 0.18
N GLU A 565 -36.66 7.14 0.51
CA GLU A 565 -36.98 8.38 1.23
C GLU A 565 -38.07 8.12 2.29
N PRO A 566 -37.77 8.32 3.62
CA PRO A 566 -36.44 8.65 4.13
C PRO A 566 -35.48 7.44 4.08
N PRO A 567 -34.16 7.67 4.01
CA PRO A 567 -33.16 6.59 3.94
C PRO A 567 -33.17 5.63 5.13
N ASP A 568 -33.72 6.07 6.27
CA ASP A 568 -33.70 5.33 7.54
C ASP A 568 -34.52 4.03 7.46
N GLY A 569 -35.63 4.03 6.73
CA GLY A 569 -36.43 2.82 6.51
C GLY A 569 -35.65 1.71 5.80
N ALA A 570 -34.87 2.06 4.80
CA ALA A 570 -34.03 1.10 4.09
C ALA A 570 -32.86 0.58 4.96
N ARG A 571 -32.33 1.41 5.86
CA ARG A 571 -31.32 0.99 6.84
C ARG A 571 -31.91 -0.03 7.82
N GLU A 572 -33.17 0.14 8.20
CA GLU A 572 -33.87 -0.81 9.07
C GLU A 572 -34.03 -2.18 8.40
N VAL A 573 -34.40 -2.21 7.10
CA VAL A 573 -34.47 -3.46 6.33
C VAL A 573 -33.12 -4.17 6.29
N VAL A 574 -32.05 -3.45 6.01
CA VAL A 574 -30.69 -4.00 5.97
C VAL A 574 -30.30 -4.52 7.37
N ARG A 575 -30.55 -3.75 8.42
CA ARG A 575 -30.21 -4.12 9.79
C ARG A 575 -30.94 -5.40 10.19
N ALA A 576 -32.26 -5.48 10.00
CA ALA A 576 -33.05 -6.66 10.34
C ALA A 576 -32.53 -7.92 9.63
N ALA A 577 -32.21 -7.81 8.34
CA ALA A 577 -31.65 -8.92 7.59
C ALA A 577 -30.26 -9.34 8.09
N LEU A 578 -29.44 -8.41 8.52
CA LEU A 578 -28.13 -8.70 9.13
C LEU A 578 -28.25 -9.39 10.49
N GLU A 579 -29.31 -9.10 11.22
CA GLU A 579 -29.65 -9.77 12.49
C GLU A 579 -30.26 -11.17 12.27
N GLY A 580 -30.42 -11.59 11.01
CA GLY A 580 -30.98 -12.89 10.64
C GLY A 580 -32.51 -12.90 10.55
N GLU A 581 -33.13 -11.74 10.62
CA GLU A 581 -34.59 -11.58 10.58
C GLU A 581 -35.07 -11.27 9.16
N VAL A 582 -36.30 -11.74 8.88
CA VAL A 582 -37.01 -11.38 7.63
C VAL A 582 -37.78 -10.08 7.90
N TRP A 583 -37.47 -9.07 7.12
CA TRP A 583 -38.19 -7.81 7.18
C TRP A 583 -39.24 -7.72 6.06
N HIS A 584 -40.44 -7.29 6.43
CA HIS A 584 -41.52 -7.03 5.49
C HIS A 584 -42.21 -5.72 5.82
N GLY A 585 -42.38 -4.86 4.83
CA GLY A 585 -43.04 -3.58 5.02
C GLY A 585 -43.06 -2.70 3.78
N GLU A 586 -43.82 -1.60 3.90
CA GLU A 586 -43.89 -0.58 2.84
C GLU A 586 -42.84 0.50 3.05
N LEU A 587 -42.12 0.83 2.01
CA LEU A 587 -41.21 1.96 1.98
C LEU A 587 -41.46 2.83 0.75
N THR A 588 -40.99 4.07 0.81
CA THR A 588 -41.03 5.00 -0.33
C THR A 588 -39.72 4.97 -1.07
N GLY A 589 -39.74 4.48 -2.30
CA GLY A 589 -38.60 4.49 -3.22
C GLY A 589 -38.51 5.81 -3.99
N ILE A 590 -37.28 6.15 -4.44
CA ILE A 590 -36.99 7.29 -5.30
C ILE A 590 -36.51 6.76 -6.65
N ARG A 591 -37.20 7.07 -7.72
CA ARG A 591 -36.74 6.75 -9.07
C ARG A 591 -35.58 7.63 -9.51
N SER A 592 -34.92 7.21 -10.56
CA SER A 592 -33.81 7.97 -11.18
C SER A 592 -34.20 9.40 -11.59
N GLY A 593 -35.47 9.67 -11.84
CA GLY A 593 -36.04 10.99 -12.14
C GLY A 593 -36.43 11.82 -10.91
N GLY A 594 -36.21 11.33 -9.68
CA GLY A 594 -36.59 12.03 -8.45
C GLY A 594 -38.06 11.83 -8.01
N GLU A 595 -38.86 11.06 -8.75
CA GLU A 595 -40.22 10.70 -8.36
C GLU A 595 -40.22 9.70 -7.21
N THR A 596 -41.03 9.94 -6.19
CA THR A 596 -41.22 8.99 -5.07
C THR A 596 -42.38 8.05 -5.38
N PHE A 597 -42.27 6.79 -4.96
CA PHE A 597 -43.29 5.78 -5.11
C PHE A 597 -43.28 4.79 -3.96
N ARG A 598 -44.44 4.30 -3.58
CA ARG A 598 -44.56 3.29 -2.49
C ARG A 598 -44.31 1.89 -3.01
N VAL A 599 -43.59 1.14 -2.26
CA VAL A 599 -43.30 -0.28 -2.53
C VAL A 599 -43.36 -1.11 -1.27
N ASP A 600 -43.79 -2.35 -1.46
CA ASP A 600 -43.72 -3.38 -0.45
C ASP A 600 -42.44 -4.20 -0.60
N ILE A 601 -41.66 -4.33 0.46
CA ILE A 601 -40.37 -5.00 0.47
C ILE A 601 -40.41 -6.20 1.38
N LEU A 602 -39.83 -7.27 0.88
CA LEU A 602 -39.46 -8.43 1.65
C LEU A 602 -37.92 -8.53 1.66
N GLY A 603 -37.29 -8.18 2.76
CA GLY A 603 -35.88 -8.36 3.02
C GLY A 603 -35.61 -9.73 3.64
N THR A 604 -34.86 -10.58 2.98
CA THR A 604 -34.54 -11.93 3.44
C THR A 604 -33.03 -12.08 3.58
N PRO A 605 -32.53 -12.55 4.74
CA PRO A 605 -31.10 -12.77 4.92
C PRO A 605 -30.62 -13.92 4.03
N ILE A 606 -29.39 -13.79 3.53
CA ILE A 606 -28.68 -14.87 2.86
C ILE A 606 -27.67 -15.43 3.85
N ILE A 607 -27.88 -16.68 4.25
CA ILE A 607 -27.08 -17.33 5.29
C ILE A 607 -26.09 -18.30 4.64
N GLY A 608 -24.82 -18.17 4.99
CA GLY A 608 -23.78 -19.09 4.58
C GLY A 608 -23.83 -20.44 5.31
N ARG A 609 -23.02 -21.36 4.86
CA ARG A 609 -22.91 -22.71 5.48
C ARG A 609 -22.44 -22.65 6.94
N ASP A 610 -21.76 -21.60 7.31
CA ASP A 610 -21.28 -21.32 8.67
C ASP A 610 -22.31 -20.61 9.56
N GLY A 611 -23.52 -20.42 9.05
CA GLY A 611 -24.58 -19.71 9.75
C GLY A 611 -24.46 -18.18 9.73
N ARG A 612 -23.44 -17.64 9.07
CA ARG A 612 -23.27 -16.19 8.93
C ARG A 612 -24.19 -15.64 7.86
N VAL A 613 -24.71 -14.43 8.12
CA VAL A 613 -25.39 -13.67 7.09
C VAL A 613 -24.37 -13.13 6.11
N LEU A 614 -24.41 -13.60 4.88
CA LEU A 614 -23.51 -13.22 3.79
C LEU A 614 -24.02 -12.00 3.01
N GLY A 615 -25.27 -11.63 3.26
CA GLY A 615 -25.94 -10.52 2.62
C GLY A 615 -27.46 -10.68 2.74
N MET A 616 -28.18 -9.94 1.93
CA MET A 616 -29.63 -10.05 1.89
C MET A 616 -30.15 -10.04 0.46
N MET A 617 -31.32 -10.62 0.30
CA MET A 617 -32.12 -10.48 -0.90
C MET A 617 -33.29 -9.55 -0.58
N ALA A 618 -33.40 -8.45 -1.28
CA ALA A 618 -34.52 -7.55 -1.25
C ALA A 618 -35.47 -7.89 -2.40
N ALA A 619 -36.61 -8.45 -2.11
CA ALA A 619 -37.70 -8.62 -3.06
C ALA A 619 -38.69 -7.48 -2.88
N VAL A 620 -38.91 -6.73 -3.94
CA VAL A 620 -39.71 -5.52 -3.91
C VAL A 620 -40.91 -5.65 -4.84
N THR A 621 -42.07 -5.23 -4.37
CA THR A 621 -43.29 -5.12 -5.15
C THR A 621 -43.79 -3.69 -5.13
N ALA A 622 -44.24 -3.18 -6.28
CA ALA A 622 -44.91 -1.89 -6.34
C ALA A 622 -46.17 -1.96 -5.45
N GLY A 623 -46.26 -1.08 -4.47
CA GLY A 623 -47.45 -0.93 -3.66
C GLY A 623 -48.67 -0.61 -4.51
N ARG A 624 -49.81 -1.19 -4.20
CA ARG A 624 -51.07 -0.80 -4.84
C ARG A 624 -51.32 0.67 -4.53
N VAL A 625 -51.35 1.50 -5.54
CA VAL A 625 -51.94 2.84 -5.42
C VAL A 625 -53.38 2.62 -4.97
N LYS A 626 -53.69 2.92 -3.72
CA LYS A 626 -55.07 3.12 -3.32
C LYS A 626 -55.49 4.42 -4.03
N ASP A 627 -56.26 4.28 -5.09
CA ASP A 627 -57.03 5.40 -5.63
C ASP A 627 -57.94 5.88 -4.51
N GLU A 628 -57.58 6.94 -3.81
CA GLU A 628 -58.50 7.77 -3.06
C GLU A 628 -59.35 8.58 -4.02
N ARG A 629 -60.31 7.93 -4.67
CA ARG A 629 -61.45 8.55 -5.30
C ARG A 629 -62.70 7.69 -5.06
N SER A 630 -63.32 7.90 -3.95
CA SER A 630 -64.76 7.84 -3.75
C SER A 630 -65.15 8.62 -2.50
#